data_03cba5fc1706236de16cb2f39200debb
#
_entry.id   03cba5fc1706236de16cb2f39200debb
#
_cell.length_a   1.000
_cell.length_b   1.000
_cell.length_c   1.000
_cell.angle_alpha   90.00
_cell.angle_beta   90.00
_cell.angle_gamma   90.00
#
_symmetry.space_group_name_H-M   'P 1'
#
loop_
_entity.id
_entity.type
_entity.pdbx_description
1 polymer ?
#
loop_
_entity_poly.entity_id
_entity_poly.type
_entity_poly.pdbx_seq_one_letter_code
_entity_poly.pdbx_strand_id
1 'polypeptide(L)'
;KNQEILNTRHHLQNIIDSMPSVMIGIDSRGSVTHWNLVAERTTGISREKAEGMPVETMFPEISQHMEHVRRAMAERTPQVSEKVPHARDGEVMYSDYTIYPLVADGVEGAVIRVDDVTSRVRIEDIMIQTEKMLSVGGLAAGMAHEINNPLGGILMGVNNIMRRVSPDLQKNRDVALECGIELERLNEYMERREIPKMIEGIRELAVRATGIVGDMLSFSRASSSRHEPVSLADIIEKTVSLAAHDYDLKNNYDFRKIEIIREFDPDLPPV
;
A
#
# COMPACT_ATOMS: atom_id res chain seq x y z
N LYS A 1 36.38 12.03 44.57
CA LYS A 1 35.33 12.97 44.04
C LYS A 1 35.46 13.16 42.53
N ASN A 2 36.61 13.60 41.98
CA ASN A 2 36.76 13.83 40.52
C ASN A 2 36.59 12.54 39.70
N GLN A 3 37.12 11.40 40.21
CA GLN A 3 37.01 10.10 39.54
C GLN A 3 35.55 9.61 39.51
N GLU A 4 34.77 9.80 40.55
CA GLU A 4 33.35 9.44 40.62
C GLU A 4 32.52 10.28 39.66
N ILE A 5 32.76 11.59 39.56
CA ILE A 5 32.07 12.49 38.64
C ILE A 5 32.34 12.07 37.18
N LEU A 6 33.60 11.76 36.86
CA LEU A 6 33.99 11.28 35.54
C LEU A 6 33.32 9.93 35.21
N ASN A 7 33.33 8.99 36.15
CA ASN A 7 32.67 7.69 35.92
C ASN A 7 31.16 7.81 35.76
N THR A 8 30.50 8.67 36.55
CA THR A 8 29.08 8.94 36.44
C THR A 8 28.73 9.59 35.08
N ARG A 9 29.54 10.56 34.65
CA ARG A 9 29.37 11.21 33.33
C ARG A 9 29.51 10.21 32.18
N HIS A 10 30.54 9.36 32.21
CA HIS A 10 30.73 8.31 31.21
C HIS A 10 29.59 7.30 31.21
N HIS A 11 29.09 6.93 32.38
CA HIS A 11 27.98 6.00 32.52
C HIS A 11 26.67 6.60 31.87
N LEU A 12 26.35 7.84 32.22
CA LEU A 12 25.22 8.55 31.64
C LEU A 12 25.36 8.69 30.14
N GLN A 13 26.55 9.01 29.65
CA GLN A 13 26.84 9.12 28.23
C GLN A 13 26.60 7.78 27.51
N ASN A 14 27.10 6.67 28.09
CA ASN A 14 26.89 5.33 27.53
C ASN A 14 25.40 4.96 27.46
N ILE A 15 24.60 5.36 28.45
CA ILE A 15 23.16 5.14 28.45
C ILE A 15 22.51 5.89 27.26
N ILE A 16 22.83 7.16 27.08
CA ILE A 16 22.30 8.00 26.01
C ILE A 16 22.74 7.46 24.63
N ASP A 17 23.99 7.02 24.51
CA ASP A 17 24.54 6.47 23.26
C ASP A 17 23.99 5.07 22.92
N SER A 18 23.49 4.33 23.90
CA SER A 18 22.84 3.03 23.69
C SER A 18 21.39 3.12 23.26
N MET A 19 20.76 4.28 23.35
CA MET A 19 19.37 4.49 22.92
C MET A 19 19.27 4.40 21.39
N PRO A 20 18.27 3.70 20.85
CA PRO A 20 18.11 3.51 19.39
C PRO A 20 17.58 4.75 18.67
N SER A 21 17.17 5.79 19.41
CA SER A 21 16.60 7.03 18.90
C SER A 21 17.67 8.11 18.72
N VAL A 22 17.45 9.03 17.81
CA VAL A 22 18.22 10.28 17.77
C VAL A 22 17.92 11.07 19.04
N MET A 23 18.97 11.42 19.81
CA MET A 23 18.85 12.22 21.03
C MET A 23 19.74 13.45 20.92
N ILE A 24 19.10 14.63 20.98
CA ILE A 24 19.76 15.92 20.88
C ILE A 24 19.37 16.77 22.09
N GLY A 25 20.34 17.17 22.90
CA GLY A 25 20.13 18.16 23.95
C GLY A 25 20.46 19.55 23.42
N ILE A 26 19.65 20.55 23.79
CA ILE A 26 19.88 21.95 23.46
C ILE A 26 19.75 22.84 24.69
N ASP A 27 20.46 23.96 24.69
CA ASP A 27 20.29 25.01 25.68
C ASP A 27 19.10 25.92 25.36
N SER A 28 18.86 26.93 26.21
CA SER A 28 17.77 27.90 26.04
C SER A 28 17.93 28.79 24.78
N ARG A 29 19.10 28.79 24.16
CA ARG A 29 19.38 29.53 22.92
C ARG A 29 19.27 28.67 21.68
N GLY A 30 19.03 27.35 21.84
CA GLY A 30 18.94 26.40 20.74
C GLY A 30 20.30 25.84 20.29
N SER A 31 21.36 26.07 21.09
CA SER A 31 22.68 25.49 20.81
C SER A 31 22.74 24.06 21.32
N VAL A 32 23.35 23.16 20.55
CA VAL A 32 23.51 21.74 20.90
C VAL A 32 24.39 21.59 22.13
N THR A 33 23.88 20.90 23.15
CA THR A 33 24.62 20.55 24.37
C THR A 33 24.93 19.05 24.44
N HIS A 34 24.12 18.22 23.80
CA HIS A 34 24.28 16.77 23.76
C HIS A 34 23.93 16.25 22.37
N TRP A 35 24.72 15.30 21.89
CA TRP A 35 24.55 14.67 20.59
C TRP A 35 24.93 13.20 20.71
N ASN A 36 23.94 12.29 20.62
CA ASN A 36 24.22 10.88 20.80
C ASN A 36 24.78 10.21 19.53
N LEU A 37 25.22 8.98 19.68
CA LEU A 37 25.81 8.20 18.59
C LEU A 37 24.84 7.98 17.41
N VAL A 38 23.54 7.87 17.67
CA VAL A 38 22.53 7.73 16.62
C VAL A 38 22.39 9.03 15.84
N ALA A 39 22.44 10.18 16.51
CA ALA A 39 22.46 11.49 15.84
C ALA A 39 23.66 11.63 14.91
N GLU A 40 24.85 11.19 15.34
CA GLU A 40 26.05 11.17 14.50
C GLU A 40 25.86 10.30 13.24
N ARG A 41 25.33 9.09 13.41
CA ARG A 41 25.11 8.14 12.30
C ARG A 41 24.05 8.64 11.32
N THR A 42 23.00 9.29 11.82
CA THR A 42 21.89 9.77 11.01
C THR A 42 22.28 10.98 10.18
N THR A 43 23.06 11.91 10.77
CA THR A 43 23.44 13.18 10.13
C THR A 43 24.81 13.15 9.45
N GLY A 44 25.67 12.19 9.84
CA GLY A 44 27.09 12.16 9.45
C GLY A 44 27.95 13.23 10.14
N ILE A 45 27.41 13.93 11.14
CA ILE A 45 28.09 15.01 11.86
C ILE A 45 28.54 14.48 13.23
N SER A 46 29.84 14.57 13.52
CA SER A 46 30.36 14.13 14.80
C SER A 46 29.94 15.04 15.95
N ARG A 47 29.88 14.48 17.16
CA ARG A 47 29.52 15.21 18.39
C ARG A 47 30.37 16.48 18.57
N GLU A 48 31.68 16.39 18.36
CA GLU A 48 32.61 17.50 18.57
C GLU A 48 32.30 18.67 17.62
N LYS A 49 31.74 18.38 16.45
CA LYS A 49 31.31 19.42 15.48
C LYS A 49 29.92 19.96 15.81
N ALA A 50 29.05 19.15 16.37
CA ALA A 50 27.68 19.56 16.68
C ALA A 50 27.59 20.38 17.96
N GLU A 51 28.34 20.05 19.02
CA GLU A 51 28.29 20.73 20.31
C GLU A 51 28.61 22.23 20.17
N GLY A 52 27.75 23.06 20.77
CA GLY A 52 27.83 24.52 20.72
C GLY A 52 27.27 25.17 19.46
N MET A 53 26.94 24.38 18.45
CA MET A 53 26.38 24.90 17.19
C MET A 53 24.84 24.98 17.25
N PRO A 54 24.19 25.86 16.47
CA PRO A 54 22.73 25.90 16.39
C PRO A 54 22.16 24.55 15.89
N VAL A 55 21.15 24.02 16.59
CA VAL A 55 20.55 22.72 16.26
C VAL A 55 19.95 22.71 14.85
N GLU A 56 19.36 23.82 14.38
CA GLU A 56 18.80 23.95 13.04
C GLU A 56 19.85 23.79 11.93
N THR A 57 21.13 24.13 12.23
CA THR A 57 22.23 23.94 11.27
C THR A 57 22.71 22.49 11.27
N MET A 58 22.74 21.84 12.44
CA MET A 58 23.25 20.48 12.59
C MET A 58 22.20 19.42 12.25
N PHE A 59 20.93 19.74 12.48
CA PHE A 59 19.78 18.87 12.19
C PHE A 59 18.66 19.69 11.51
N PRO A 60 18.76 19.98 10.21
CA PRO A 60 17.83 20.89 9.51
C PRO A 60 16.36 20.48 9.59
N GLU A 61 16.07 19.18 9.71
CA GLU A 61 14.71 18.66 9.83
C GLU A 61 13.97 19.23 11.06
N ILE A 62 14.72 19.65 12.11
CA ILE A 62 14.12 20.23 13.32
C ILE A 62 13.54 21.63 13.10
N SER A 63 13.94 22.33 12.04
CA SER A 63 13.55 23.73 11.80
C SER A 63 12.04 23.92 11.79
N GLN A 64 11.29 22.98 11.22
CA GLN A 64 9.83 23.01 11.21
C GLN A 64 9.20 22.71 12.59
N HIS A 65 9.98 22.22 13.55
CA HIS A 65 9.53 21.90 14.92
C HIS A 65 10.08 22.89 15.96
N MET A 66 10.79 23.93 15.58
CA MET A 66 11.35 24.93 16.53
C MET A 66 10.30 25.68 17.32
N GLU A 67 9.08 25.80 16.81
CA GLU A 67 7.97 26.33 17.57
C GLU A 67 7.56 25.40 18.71
N HIS A 68 7.52 24.09 18.45
CA HIS A 68 7.27 23.07 19.50
C HIS A 68 8.40 23.06 20.54
N VAL A 69 9.65 23.27 20.13
CA VAL A 69 10.77 23.41 21.06
C VAL A 69 10.57 24.60 22.00
N ARG A 70 10.27 25.78 21.44
CA ARG A 70 10.00 26.99 22.23
C ARG A 70 8.78 26.80 23.15
N ARG A 71 7.74 26.18 22.65
CA ARG A 71 6.52 25.90 23.41
C ARG A 71 6.79 24.92 24.55
N ALA A 72 7.54 23.84 24.32
CA ALA A 72 7.94 22.89 25.36
C ALA A 72 8.68 23.60 26.51
N MET A 73 9.63 24.48 26.19
CA MET A 73 10.37 25.25 27.19
C MET A 73 9.49 26.24 27.92
N ALA A 74 8.57 26.96 27.23
CA ALA A 74 7.72 27.98 27.82
C ALA A 74 6.64 27.37 28.73
N GLU A 75 5.97 26.32 28.27
CA GLU A 75 4.87 25.66 29.00
C GLU A 75 5.37 24.61 30.00
N ARG A 76 6.69 24.26 29.96
CA ARG A 76 7.31 23.21 30.77
C ARG A 76 6.62 21.84 30.61
N THR A 77 6.09 21.56 29.43
CA THR A 77 5.39 20.33 29.09
C THR A 77 5.99 19.71 27.84
N PRO A 78 6.09 18.37 27.76
CA PRO A 78 6.53 17.72 26.54
C PRO A 78 5.62 18.07 25.35
N GLN A 79 6.24 18.23 24.19
CA GLN A 79 5.54 18.37 22.91
C GLN A 79 5.81 17.15 22.03
N VAL A 80 4.78 16.64 21.37
CA VAL A 80 4.87 15.45 20.53
C VAL A 80 4.31 15.75 19.16
N SER A 81 5.02 15.31 18.13
CA SER A 81 4.54 15.30 16.75
C SER A 81 4.76 13.90 16.20
N GLU A 82 3.67 13.20 15.88
CA GLU A 82 3.72 11.81 15.45
C GLU A 82 3.62 11.69 13.94
N LYS A 83 4.30 10.66 13.40
CA LYS A 83 4.21 10.23 11.99
C LYS A 83 4.48 11.38 11.00
N VAL A 84 5.45 12.23 11.31
CA VAL A 84 5.83 13.35 10.45
C VAL A 84 6.53 12.82 9.21
N PRO A 85 5.98 13.05 8.01
CA PRO A 85 6.61 12.58 6.78
C PRO A 85 7.78 13.47 6.39
N HIS A 86 8.86 12.87 5.95
CA HIS A 86 10.02 13.56 5.35
C HIS A 86 10.59 12.72 4.20
N ALA A 87 11.23 13.37 3.24
CA ALA A 87 11.86 12.69 2.13
C ALA A 87 13.34 12.40 2.45
N ARG A 88 13.78 11.17 2.26
CA ARG A 88 15.17 10.77 2.36
C ARG A 88 15.51 9.79 1.23
N ASP A 89 16.56 10.07 0.48
CA ASP A 89 17.02 9.25 -0.65
C ASP A 89 15.93 8.91 -1.69
N GLY A 90 14.94 9.80 -1.85
CA GLY A 90 13.82 9.63 -2.78
C GLY A 90 12.66 8.81 -2.21
N GLU A 91 12.77 8.30 -0.97
CA GLU A 91 11.70 7.61 -0.26
C GLU A 91 11.03 8.49 0.78
N VAL A 92 9.74 8.22 1.05
CA VAL A 92 9.01 8.83 2.15
C VAL A 92 9.26 8.03 3.42
N MET A 93 9.86 8.70 4.40
CA MET A 93 10.11 8.18 5.75
C MET A 93 9.19 8.88 6.74
N TYR A 94 8.97 8.27 7.90
CA TYR A 94 8.14 8.84 8.96
C TYR A 94 8.90 8.87 10.27
N SER A 95 8.88 10.02 10.96
CA SER A 95 9.51 10.17 12.27
C SER A 95 8.55 10.71 13.31
N ASP A 96 8.67 10.21 14.54
CA ASP A 96 8.04 10.80 15.71
C ASP A 96 9.03 11.72 16.40
N TYR A 97 8.62 12.96 16.66
CA TYR A 97 9.40 13.95 17.40
C TYR A 97 8.81 14.10 18.79
N THR A 98 9.62 13.92 19.81
CA THR A 98 9.24 14.21 21.19
C THR A 98 10.25 15.18 21.80
N ILE A 99 9.76 16.32 22.28
CA ILE A 99 10.58 17.38 22.84
C ILE A 99 10.27 17.47 24.32
N TYR A 100 11.28 17.21 25.16
CA TYR A 100 11.17 17.28 26.61
C TYR A 100 11.87 18.54 27.11
N PRO A 101 11.20 19.40 27.90
CA PRO A 101 11.88 20.53 28.53
C PRO A 101 12.81 20.02 29.63
N LEU A 102 14.02 20.56 29.69
CA LEU A 102 14.93 20.37 30.82
C LEU A 102 14.62 21.44 31.88
N VAL A 103 14.11 20.98 33.03
CA VAL A 103 13.70 21.86 34.12
C VAL A 103 14.55 21.53 35.33
N ALA A 104 15.56 22.37 35.62
CA ALA A 104 16.27 22.40 36.87
C ALA A 104 16.36 23.87 37.28
N ASP A 105 16.05 24.28 38.49
CA ASP A 105 16.04 25.65 39.00
C ASP A 105 15.66 26.80 38.02
N GLY A 106 15.05 26.43 36.91
CA GLY A 106 14.70 27.21 35.72
C GLY A 106 14.62 26.27 34.52
N VAL A 107 14.26 26.78 33.34
CA VAL A 107 14.35 26.01 32.08
C VAL A 107 15.77 26.19 31.54
N GLU A 108 16.54 25.12 31.54
CA GLU A 108 17.92 25.13 31.03
C GLU A 108 18.04 24.76 29.56
N GLY A 109 16.95 24.24 28.96
CA GLY A 109 16.94 23.81 27.56
C GLY A 109 15.87 22.78 27.25
N ALA A 110 16.12 21.95 26.26
CA ALA A 110 15.26 20.83 25.88
C ALA A 110 16.04 19.62 25.38
N VAL A 111 15.44 18.45 25.50
CA VAL A 111 15.89 17.23 24.81
C VAL A 111 14.93 16.91 23.68
N ILE A 112 15.46 16.76 22.50
CA ILE A 112 14.75 16.37 21.29
C ILE A 112 15.04 14.89 21.06
N ARG A 113 14.00 14.06 21.04
CA ARG A 113 14.06 12.66 20.66
C ARG A 113 13.36 12.50 19.30
N VAL A 114 14.04 11.82 18.39
CA VAL A 114 13.47 11.49 17.08
C VAL A 114 13.54 9.99 16.87
N ASP A 115 12.39 9.39 16.64
CA ASP A 115 12.23 7.97 16.41
C ASP A 115 11.84 7.73 14.94
N ASP A 116 12.56 6.87 14.23
CA ASP A 116 12.13 6.38 12.92
C ASP A 116 10.99 5.38 13.12
N VAL A 117 9.80 5.74 12.64
CA VAL A 117 8.59 4.93 12.73
C VAL A 117 8.11 4.45 11.36
N THR A 118 8.95 4.56 10.35
CA THR A 118 8.61 4.22 8.96
C THR A 118 8.09 2.80 8.83
N SER A 119 8.79 1.83 9.41
CA SER A 119 8.35 0.42 9.38
C SER A 119 7.02 0.22 10.09
N ARG A 120 6.79 0.91 11.22
CA ARG A 120 5.52 0.85 11.95
C ARG A 120 4.37 1.40 11.12
N VAL A 121 4.55 2.57 10.50
CA VAL A 121 3.51 3.20 9.65
C VAL A 121 3.21 2.32 8.44
N ARG A 122 4.23 1.78 7.76
CA ARG A 122 4.04 0.87 6.62
C ARG A 122 3.25 -0.39 7.01
N ILE A 123 3.54 -0.97 8.19
CA ILE A 123 2.81 -2.15 8.70
C ILE A 123 1.35 -1.77 9.03
N GLU A 124 1.12 -0.64 9.69
CA GLU A 124 -0.23 -0.16 9.99
C GLU A 124 -1.04 0.06 8.70
N ASP A 125 -0.45 0.66 7.66
CA ASP A 125 -1.08 0.85 6.36
C ASP A 125 -1.43 -0.49 5.69
N ILE A 126 -0.52 -1.46 5.73
CA ILE A 126 -0.78 -2.82 5.22
C ILE A 126 -1.92 -3.47 6.01
N MET A 127 -1.95 -3.34 7.34
CA MET A 127 -3.03 -3.88 8.17
C MET A 127 -4.37 -3.26 7.83
N ILE A 128 -4.44 -1.94 7.66
CA ILE A 128 -5.67 -1.22 7.27
C ILE A 128 -6.14 -1.69 5.89
N GLN A 129 -5.23 -1.82 4.93
CA GLN A 129 -5.57 -2.33 3.59
C GLN A 129 -6.07 -3.78 3.66
N THR A 130 -5.40 -4.62 4.46
CA THR A 130 -5.79 -6.01 4.66
C THR A 130 -7.18 -6.12 5.32
N GLU A 131 -7.45 -5.31 6.34
CA GLU A 131 -8.76 -5.29 7.03
C GLU A 131 -9.88 -4.85 6.07
N LYS A 132 -9.64 -3.78 5.29
CA LYS A 132 -10.58 -3.35 4.24
C LYS A 132 -10.85 -4.48 3.25
N MET A 133 -9.82 -5.19 2.84
CA MET A 133 -9.90 -6.26 1.87
C MET A 133 -10.60 -7.50 2.44
N LEU A 134 -10.37 -7.85 3.71
CA LEU A 134 -11.09 -8.92 4.42
C LEU A 134 -12.58 -8.56 4.62
N SER A 135 -12.90 -7.31 4.95
CA SER A 135 -14.28 -6.83 5.08
C SER A 135 -15.03 -6.93 3.75
N VAL A 136 -14.40 -6.51 2.64
CA VAL A 136 -14.93 -6.68 1.29
C VAL A 136 -15.06 -8.16 0.92
N GLY A 137 -14.11 -8.98 1.32
CA GLY A 137 -14.09 -10.41 1.05
C GLY A 137 -15.21 -11.19 1.74
N GLY A 138 -15.53 -10.87 2.99
CA GLY A 138 -16.65 -11.50 3.72
C GLY A 138 -18.00 -11.19 3.09
N LEU A 139 -18.21 -9.95 2.62
CA LEU A 139 -19.39 -9.55 1.87
C LEU A 139 -19.40 -10.12 0.44
N ALA A 140 -18.24 -10.20 -0.21
CA ALA A 140 -18.09 -10.69 -1.58
C ALA A 140 -18.51 -12.16 -1.72
N ALA A 141 -18.34 -12.99 -0.71
CA ALA A 141 -18.78 -14.40 -0.77
C ALA A 141 -20.30 -14.56 -0.95
N GLY A 142 -21.09 -13.71 -0.27
CA GLY A 142 -22.54 -13.65 -0.47
C GLY A 142 -22.92 -12.98 -1.80
N MET A 143 -22.29 -11.84 -2.10
CA MET A 143 -22.58 -11.07 -3.29
C MET A 143 -22.11 -11.75 -4.60
N ALA A 144 -21.08 -12.57 -4.55
CA ALA A 144 -20.60 -13.26 -5.74
C ALA A 144 -21.64 -14.21 -6.33
N HIS A 145 -22.38 -14.93 -5.50
CA HIS A 145 -23.50 -15.75 -5.98
C HIS A 145 -24.60 -14.88 -6.61
N GLU A 146 -24.90 -13.73 -6.00
CA GLU A 146 -25.92 -12.80 -6.49
C GLU A 146 -25.48 -12.05 -7.76
N ILE A 147 -24.16 -11.83 -7.97
CA ILE A 147 -23.61 -11.23 -9.19
C ILE A 147 -23.46 -12.28 -10.31
N ASN A 148 -22.98 -13.48 -9.97
CA ASN A 148 -22.78 -14.54 -10.96
C ASN A 148 -24.10 -15.05 -11.57
N ASN A 149 -25.19 -15.00 -10.82
CA ASN A 149 -26.51 -15.40 -11.30
C ASN A 149 -26.97 -14.53 -12.51
N PRO A 150 -27.05 -13.20 -12.45
CA PRO A 150 -27.40 -12.37 -13.60
C PRO A 150 -26.38 -12.47 -14.73
N LEU A 151 -25.07 -12.59 -14.42
CA LEU A 151 -24.05 -12.78 -15.46
C LEU A 151 -24.23 -14.10 -16.21
N GLY A 152 -24.53 -15.19 -15.49
CA GLY A 152 -24.90 -16.48 -16.10
C GLY A 152 -26.15 -16.36 -16.98
N GLY A 153 -27.16 -15.61 -16.53
CA GLY A 153 -28.35 -15.30 -17.32
C GLY A 153 -28.03 -14.54 -18.61
N ILE A 154 -27.15 -13.54 -18.54
CA ILE A 154 -26.68 -12.77 -19.71
C ILE A 154 -25.97 -13.70 -20.69
N LEU A 155 -25.00 -14.50 -20.22
CA LEU A 155 -24.25 -15.45 -21.05
C LEU A 155 -25.17 -16.47 -21.74
N MET A 156 -26.13 -17.03 -20.98
CA MET A 156 -27.10 -17.95 -21.54
C MET A 156 -28.00 -17.27 -22.58
N GLY A 157 -28.45 -16.04 -22.31
CA GLY A 157 -29.27 -15.24 -23.24
C GLY A 157 -28.54 -14.98 -24.55
N VAL A 158 -27.28 -14.51 -24.47
CA VAL A 158 -26.43 -14.25 -25.63
C VAL A 158 -26.22 -15.50 -26.48
N ASN A 159 -25.86 -16.61 -25.85
CA ASN A 159 -25.66 -17.89 -26.55
C ASN A 159 -26.98 -18.38 -27.19
N ASN A 160 -28.11 -18.22 -26.50
CA ASN A 160 -29.41 -18.60 -27.04
C ASN A 160 -29.83 -17.73 -28.27
N ILE A 161 -29.53 -16.42 -28.24
CA ILE A 161 -29.77 -15.54 -29.38
C ILE A 161 -28.98 -16.05 -30.59
N MET A 162 -27.67 -16.21 -30.45
CA MET A 162 -26.80 -16.69 -31.55
C MET A 162 -27.25 -18.05 -32.06
N ARG A 163 -27.59 -18.99 -31.16
CA ARG A 163 -28.06 -20.31 -31.54
C ARG A 163 -29.39 -20.26 -32.32
N ARG A 164 -30.32 -19.36 -31.98
CA ARG A 164 -31.65 -19.26 -32.61
C ARG A 164 -31.66 -18.54 -33.95
N VAL A 165 -30.63 -17.76 -34.26
CA VAL A 165 -30.49 -17.11 -35.56
C VAL A 165 -29.57 -17.90 -36.50
N SER A 166 -28.90 -18.95 -36.02
CA SER A 166 -28.03 -19.81 -36.83
C SER A 166 -28.84 -20.61 -37.85
N PRO A 167 -28.46 -20.62 -39.13
CA PRO A 167 -29.06 -21.45 -40.17
C PRO A 167 -28.71 -22.94 -40.02
N ASP A 168 -27.76 -23.32 -39.16
CA ASP A 168 -27.30 -24.71 -39.02
C ASP A 168 -28.33 -25.61 -38.36
N LEU A 169 -29.26 -25.02 -37.60
CA LEU A 169 -30.30 -25.76 -36.89
C LEU A 169 -31.57 -25.87 -37.75
N GLN A 170 -32.00 -27.10 -38.04
CA GLN A 170 -33.22 -27.39 -38.81
C GLN A 170 -34.43 -26.63 -38.26
N LYS A 171 -34.62 -26.67 -36.93
CA LYS A 171 -35.75 -26.00 -36.26
C LYS A 171 -35.79 -24.49 -36.53
N ASN A 172 -34.62 -23.85 -36.69
CA ASN A 172 -34.59 -22.41 -37.04
C ASN A 172 -35.04 -22.18 -38.47
N ARG A 173 -34.63 -23.06 -39.38
CA ARG A 173 -35.07 -23.01 -40.80
C ARG A 173 -36.58 -23.20 -40.94
N ASP A 174 -37.11 -24.17 -40.20
CA ASP A 174 -38.58 -24.46 -40.24
C ASP A 174 -39.39 -23.27 -39.75
N VAL A 175 -39.00 -22.67 -38.59
CA VAL A 175 -39.69 -21.51 -38.05
C VAL A 175 -39.51 -20.26 -38.94
N ALA A 176 -38.31 -20.07 -39.52
CA ALA A 176 -38.05 -18.96 -40.43
C ALA A 176 -38.93 -19.06 -41.67
N LEU A 177 -39.07 -20.27 -42.23
CA LEU A 177 -39.97 -20.52 -43.39
C LEU A 177 -41.43 -20.20 -43.06
N GLU A 178 -41.90 -20.63 -41.88
CA GLU A 178 -43.25 -20.32 -41.38
C GLU A 178 -43.47 -18.80 -41.26
N CYS A 179 -42.44 -18.06 -40.87
CA CYS A 179 -42.46 -16.59 -40.74
C CYS A 179 -42.17 -15.84 -42.04
N GLY A 180 -41.85 -16.54 -43.14
CA GLY A 180 -41.47 -15.91 -44.40
C GLY A 180 -40.10 -15.20 -44.34
N ILE A 181 -39.20 -15.66 -43.48
CA ILE A 181 -37.86 -15.10 -43.29
C ILE A 181 -36.83 -16.02 -43.97
N GLU A 182 -35.96 -15.47 -44.81
CA GLU A 182 -34.77 -16.17 -45.29
C GLU A 182 -33.62 -15.96 -44.31
N LEU A 183 -33.20 -17.00 -43.59
CA LEU A 183 -32.16 -16.91 -42.56
C LEU A 183 -30.82 -16.44 -43.12
N GLU A 184 -30.48 -16.82 -44.35
CA GLU A 184 -29.27 -16.39 -45.02
C GLU A 184 -29.23 -14.87 -45.18
N ARG A 185 -30.34 -14.26 -45.61
CA ARG A 185 -30.48 -12.78 -45.71
C ARG A 185 -30.46 -12.12 -44.33
N LEU A 186 -31.07 -12.75 -43.34
CA LEU A 186 -31.03 -12.25 -41.99
C LEU A 186 -29.58 -12.25 -41.44
N ASN A 187 -28.81 -13.29 -41.67
CA ASN A 187 -27.41 -13.36 -41.30
C ASN A 187 -26.56 -12.32 -42.03
N GLU A 188 -26.79 -12.14 -43.37
CA GLU A 188 -26.12 -11.08 -44.14
C GLU A 188 -26.44 -9.70 -43.58
N TYR A 189 -27.67 -9.42 -43.17
CA TYR A 189 -28.07 -8.18 -42.52
C TYR A 189 -27.33 -8.02 -41.16
N MET A 190 -27.32 -9.06 -40.33
CA MET A 190 -26.67 -9.04 -39.04
C MET A 190 -25.16 -8.78 -39.15
N GLU A 191 -24.48 -9.43 -40.13
CA GLU A 191 -23.04 -9.20 -40.39
C GLU A 191 -22.78 -7.76 -40.83
N ARG A 192 -23.58 -7.25 -41.83
CA ARG A 192 -23.44 -5.85 -42.28
C ARG A 192 -23.68 -4.83 -41.19
N ARG A 193 -24.48 -5.18 -40.19
CA ARG A 193 -24.76 -4.35 -38.99
C ARG A 193 -23.87 -4.62 -37.81
N GLU A 194 -22.84 -5.47 -37.97
CA GLU A 194 -21.91 -5.87 -36.92
C GLU A 194 -22.59 -6.44 -35.64
N ILE A 195 -23.80 -6.99 -35.75
CA ILE A 195 -24.56 -7.51 -34.61
C ILE A 195 -23.85 -8.68 -33.95
N PRO A 196 -23.25 -9.67 -34.67
CA PRO A 196 -22.48 -10.75 -34.03
C PRO A 196 -21.30 -10.22 -33.21
N LYS A 197 -20.63 -9.20 -33.69
CA LYS A 197 -19.52 -8.55 -32.99
C LYS A 197 -20.00 -7.86 -31.70
N MET A 198 -21.14 -7.21 -31.71
CA MET A 198 -21.75 -6.61 -30.52
C MET A 198 -22.13 -7.70 -29.49
N ILE A 199 -22.72 -8.79 -29.96
CA ILE A 199 -23.09 -9.93 -29.10
C ILE A 199 -21.88 -10.58 -28.49
N GLU A 200 -20.80 -10.78 -29.27
CA GLU A 200 -19.52 -11.30 -28.75
C GLU A 200 -18.91 -10.34 -27.71
N GLY A 201 -18.94 -9.04 -27.95
CA GLY A 201 -18.51 -8.05 -26.97
C GLY A 201 -19.27 -8.14 -25.63
N ILE A 202 -20.58 -8.36 -25.67
CA ILE A 202 -21.38 -8.58 -24.45
C ILE A 202 -20.93 -9.87 -23.73
N ARG A 203 -20.68 -10.94 -24.50
CA ARG A 203 -20.20 -12.21 -23.98
C ARG A 203 -18.85 -12.05 -23.26
N GLU A 204 -17.90 -11.39 -23.91
CA GLU A 204 -16.56 -11.13 -23.36
C GLU A 204 -16.63 -10.29 -22.06
N LEU A 205 -17.47 -9.25 -22.05
CA LEU A 205 -17.65 -8.43 -20.84
C LEU A 205 -18.26 -9.22 -19.70
N ALA A 206 -19.24 -10.09 -19.94
CA ALA A 206 -19.84 -10.94 -18.92
C ALA A 206 -18.85 -11.97 -18.37
N VAL A 207 -18.06 -12.62 -19.24
CA VAL A 207 -16.98 -13.53 -18.84
C VAL A 207 -15.94 -12.81 -17.99
N ARG A 208 -15.50 -11.63 -18.41
CA ARG A 208 -14.56 -10.81 -17.66
C ARG A 208 -15.10 -10.43 -16.27
N ALA A 209 -16.36 -10.00 -16.19
CA ALA A 209 -17.00 -9.66 -14.91
C ALA A 209 -17.05 -10.88 -13.97
N THR A 210 -17.35 -12.08 -14.50
CA THR A 210 -17.32 -13.33 -13.72
C THR A 210 -15.90 -13.64 -13.21
N GLY A 211 -14.87 -13.41 -14.04
CA GLY A 211 -13.46 -13.55 -13.65
C GLY A 211 -13.09 -12.64 -12.47
N ILE A 212 -13.42 -11.35 -12.57
CA ILE A 212 -13.15 -10.36 -11.49
C ILE A 212 -13.79 -10.79 -10.17
N VAL A 213 -15.06 -11.24 -10.21
CA VAL A 213 -15.76 -11.74 -9.02
C VAL A 213 -15.08 -13.01 -8.47
N GLY A 214 -14.63 -13.91 -9.35
CA GLY A 214 -13.91 -15.13 -8.97
C GLY A 214 -12.56 -14.82 -8.28
N ASP A 215 -11.80 -13.89 -8.83
CA ASP A 215 -10.53 -13.44 -8.27
C ASP A 215 -10.72 -12.81 -6.88
N MET A 216 -11.73 -11.95 -6.74
CA MET A 216 -12.11 -11.34 -5.46
C MET A 216 -12.48 -12.38 -4.39
N LEU A 217 -13.20 -13.45 -4.77
CA LEU A 217 -13.54 -14.55 -3.88
C LEU A 217 -12.34 -15.40 -3.49
N SER A 218 -11.44 -15.69 -4.42
CA SER A 218 -10.23 -16.49 -4.16
C SER A 218 -9.34 -15.82 -3.15
N PHE A 219 -9.23 -14.49 -3.21
CA PHE A 219 -8.49 -13.69 -2.26
C PHE A 219 -9.14 -13.70 -0.86
N SER A 220 -10.46 -13.68 -0.78
CA SER A 220 -11.21 -13.72 0.48
C SER A 220 -11.10 -15.06 1.23
N ARG A 221 -10.96 -16.16 0.50
CA ARG A 221 -10.87 -17.53 1.08
C ARG A 221 -9.48 -17.89 1.63
N ALA A 222 -8.47 -17.10 1.38
CA ALA A 222 -7.10 -17.35 1.83
C ALA A 222 -6.91 -17.34 3.37
N SER A 223 -7.98 -17.06 4.14
CA SER A 223 -7.92 -17.02 5.61
C SER A 223 -8.17 -18.36 6.33
N SER A 224 -8.44 -19.45 5.62
CA SER A 224 -8.50 -20.78 6.27
C SER A 224 -7.08 -21.36 6.31
N SER A 225 -6.52 -21.42 7.50
CA SER A 225 -5.15 -21.81 7.85
C SER A 225 -4.79 -23.28 7.51
N ARG A 226 -4.90 -23.69 6.26
CA ARG A 226 -4.25 -24.89 5.76
C ARG A 226 -2.95 -24.48 5.09
N HIS A 227 -1.84 -24.88 5.68
CA HIS A 227 -0.53 -24.81 5.05
C HIS A 227 -0.46 -25.94 4.03
N GLU A 228 -0.71 -25.61 2.77
CA GLU A 228 -0.53 -26.54 1.64
C GLU A 228 0.69 -26.06 0.83
N PRO A 229 1.55 -26.98 0.36
CA PRO A 229 2.63 -26.60 -0.52
C PRO A 229 2.08 -25.92 -1.78
N VAL A 230 2.53 -24.70 -2.05
CA VAL A 230 2.05 -23.91 -3.19
C VAL A 230 3.21 -23.48 -4.07
N SER A 231 2.99 -23.50 -5.38
CA SER A 231 3.95 -22.98 -6.35
C SER A 231 4.03 -21.46 -6.25
N LEU A 232 5.23 -20.92 -6.01
CA LEU A 232 5.46 -19.46 -6.03
C LEU A 232 5.10 -18.84 -7.38
N ALA A 233 5.36 -19.55 -8.48
CA ALA A 233 5.00 -19.10 -9.81
C ALA A 233 3.47 -18.91 -9.93
N ASP A 234 2.66 -19.84 -9.39
CA ASP A 234 1.19 -19.73 -9.42
C ASP A 234 0.68 -18.56 -8.56
N ILE A 235 1.32 -18.30 -7.42
CA ILE A 235 0.98 -17.15 -6.57
C ILE A 235 1.28 -15.84 -7.30
N ILE A 236 2.46 -15.74 -7.91
CA ILE A 236 2.87 -14.55 -8.67
C ILE A 236 1.92 -14.32 -9.84
N GLU A 237 1.59 -15.34 -10.64
CA GLU A 237 0.68 -15.20 -11.78
C GLU A 237 -0.72 -14.76 -11.35
N LYS A 238 -1.26 -15.32 -10.26
CA LYS A 238 -2.55 -14.88 -9.69
C LYS A 238 -2.49 -13.43 -9.22
N THR A 239 -1.39 -13.03 -8.57
CA THR A 239 -1.21 -11.65 -8.08
C THR A 239 -1.10 -10.66 -9.24
N VAL A 240 -0.35 -11.01 -10.28
CA VAL A 240 -0.22 -10.20 -11.51
C VAL A 240 -1.57 -10.08 -12.22
N SER A 241 -2.34 -11.17 -12.30
CA SER A 241 -3.69 -11.17 -12.89
C SER A 241 -4.63 -10.22 -12.12
N LEU A 242 -4.59 -10.24 -10.78
CA LEU A 242 -5.34 -9.31 -9.93
C LEU A 242 -4.93 -7.85 -10.19
N ALA A 243 -3.63 -7.57 -10.20
CA ALA A 243 -3.10 -6.23 -10.45
C ALA A 243 -3.45 -5.72 -11.86
N ALA A 244 -3.60 -6.61 -12.85
CA ALA A 244 -4.01 -6.23 -14.20
C ALA A 244 -5.46 -5.70 -14.27
N HIS A 245 -6.28 -5.93 -13.25
CA HIS A 245 -7.63 -5.38 -13.13
C HIS A 245 -7.66 -4.02 -12.41
N ASP A 246 -6.54 -3.63 -11.78
CA ASP A 246 -6.42 -2.34 -11.09
C ASP A 246 -6.21 -1.22 -12.12
N TYR A 247 -7.23 -0.35 -12.20
CA TYR A 247 -7.24 0.82 -13.06
C TYR A 247 -7.59 2.05 -12.23
N ASP A 248 -6.58 2.80 -11.82
CA ASP A 248 -6.79 4.05 -11.09
C ASP A 248 -6.92 5.24 -12.06
N LEU A 249 -8.16 5.62 -12.33
CA LEU A 249 -8.51 6.81 -13.13
C LEU A 249 -8.00 8.12 -12.54
N LYS A 250 -7.78 8.19 -11.21
CA LYS A 250 -7.34 9.41 -10.53
C LYS A 250 -5.86 9.68 -10.68
N ASN A 251 -5.05 8.61 -10.66
CA ASN A 251 -3.59 8.71 -10.71
C ASN A 251 -3.00 8.47 -12.11
N ASN A 252 -3.84 8.34 -13.13
CA ASN A 252 -3.43 8.08 -14.52
C ASN A 252 -2.55 6.82 -14.68
N TYR A 253 -2.73 5.84 -13.78
CA TYR A 253 -1.99 4.60 -13.72
C TYR A 253 -2.78 3.48 -14.38
N ASP A 254 -2.19 2.82 -15.36
CA ASP A 254 -2.76 1.67 -16.06
C ASP A 254 -1.74 0.52 -16.06
N PHE A 255 -1.94 -0.44 -15.15
CA PHE A 255 -1.07 -1.60 -14.98
C PHE A 255 -0.91 -2.41 -16.28
N ARG A 256 -1.92 -2.39 -17.19
CA ARG A 256 -1.89 -3.10 -18.47
C ARG A 256 -0.85 -2.58 -19.45
N LYS A 257 -0.33 -1.36 -19.20
CA LYS A 257 0.75 -0.75 -20.01
C LYS A 257 2.15 -1.18 -19.56
N ILE A 258 2.25 -1.93 -18.45
CA ILE A 258 3.51 -2.43 -17.92
C ILE A 258 3.79 -3.77 -18.59
N GLU A 259 4.93 -3.88 -19.26
CA GLU A 259 5.43 -5.14 -19.77
C GLU A 259 6.01 -5.94 -18.61
N ILE A 260 5.43 -7.12 -18.32
CA ILE A 260 5.89 -8.02 -17.27
C ILE A 260 6.64 -9.16 -17.89
N ILE A 261 7.96 -9.18 -17.70
CA ILE A 261 8.85 -10.27 -18.13
C ILE A 261 8.84 -11.32 -17.03
N ARG A 262 8.60 -12.58 -17.42
CA ARG A 262 8.49 -13.74 -16.53
C ARG A 262 9.69 -14.64 -16.70
N GLU A 263 10.48 -14.75 -15.66
CA GLU A 263 11.67 -15.63 -15.64
C GLU A 263 11.56 -16.51 -14.39
N PHE A 264 10.93 -17.67 -14.52
CA PHE A 264 10.79 -18.63 -13.42
C PHE A 264 11.78 -19.77 -13.63
N ASP A 265 12.45 -20.19 -12.56
CA ASP A 265 13.20 -21.44 -12.57
C ASP A 265 12.22 -22.63 -12.63
N PRO A 266 12.31 -23.53 -13.63
CA PRO A 266 11.41 -24.66 -13.76
C PRO A 266 11.49 -25.67 -12.60
N ASP A 267 12.60 -25.66 -11.84
CA ASP A 267 12.85 -26.57 -10.73
C ASP A 267 12.57 -25.91 -9.36
N LEU A 268 11.85 -24.77 -9.33
CA LEU A 268 11.52 -24.07 -8.09
C LEU A 268 10.65 -24.96 -7.19
N PRO A 269 11.09 -25.31 -5.97
CA PRO A 269 10.28 -26.15 -5.09
C PRO A 269 9.05 -25.41 -4.58
N PRO A 270 7.94 -26.11 -4.32
CA PRO A 270 6.77 -25.51 -3.66
C PRO A 270 7.14 -25.10 -2.23
N VAL A 271 6.58 -23.99 -1.78
CA VAL A 271 6.77 -23.41 -0.43
C VAL A 271 5.58 -23.68 0.46
#